data_37e9cbfcc7930861d04d5d2c4346ec80
#
_entry.id   37e9cbfcc7930861d04d5d2c4346ec80
#
_cell.length_a   1.000
_cell.length_b   1.000
_cell.length_c   1.000
_cell.angle_alpha   90.00
_cell.angle_beta   90.00
_cell.angle_gamma   90.00
#
_symmetry.space_group_name_H-M   'P 1'
#
loop_
_entity.id
_entity.type
_entity.pdbx_description
1 polymer ?
#
loop_
_entity_poly.entity_id
_entity_poly.type
_entity_poly.pdbx_seq_one_letter_code
_entity_poly.pdbx_strand_id
1 'polypeptide(L)'
;MKGRFGEFGGQYVPETLMPAVAELETAYLEARADPSFERELGGLLRDWVGRPTPLTDASRLAAAVGLRRVLLKREDLAHTGAHKINNALGQALLTRRLGKTRVIAETGAGQHGVATATAAALFGLGCIVYMGAEIGRAHV
;
A
#
# COMPACT_ATOMS: atom_id res chain seq x y z
N MET A 1 21.98 9.17 11.25
CA MET A 1 22.27 8.19 10.17
C MET A 1 20.97 7.88 9.44
N LYS A 2 20.97 7.94 8.11
CA LYS A 2 19.80 7.62 7.29
C LYS A 2 19.37 6.17 7.48
N GLY A 3 18.05 5.90 7.51
CA GLY A 3 17.51 4.55 7.66
C GLY A 3 17.71 3.89 9.01
N ARG A 4 18.03 4.66 10.07
CA ARG A 4 18.21 4.15 11.42
C ARG A 4 17.12 4.66 12.38
N PHE A 5 16.68 3.75 13.26
CA PHE A 5 15.71 3.99 14.34
C PHE A 5 16.34 3.48 15.65
N GLY A 6 17.16 4.31 16.30
CA GLY A 6 18.01 3.89 17.40
C GLY A 6 19.08 2.88 16.95
N GLU A 7 19.13 1.72 17.59
CA GLU A 7 20.04 0.61 17.21
C GLU A 7 19.53 -0.22 16.01
N PHE A 8 18.25 -0.06 15.63
CA PHE A 8 17.64 -0.83 14.55
C PHE A 8 17.73 -0.11 13.21
N GLY A 9 17.55 -0.86 12.13
CA GLY A 9 17.52 -0.35 10.77
C GLY A 9 18.88 -0.35 10.08
N GLY A 10 18.94 0.33 8.97
CA GLY A 10 20.07 0.41 8.04
C GLY A 10 19.60 0.25 6.61
N GLN A 11 20.53 0.28 5.67
CA GLN A 11 20.25 0.10 4.23
C GLN A 11 21.04 -1.11 3.74
N TYR A 12 20.38 -2.26 3.66
CA TYR A 12 20.98 -3.54 3.28
C TYR A 12 20.39 -3.99 1.94
N VAL A 13 20.80 -3.33 0.87
CA VAL A 13 20.39 -3.65 -0.50
C VAL A 13 21.64 -3.84 -1.36
N PRO A 14 21.57 -4.59 -2.48
CA PRO A 14 22.67 -4.69 -3.43
C PRO A 14 23.14 -3.31 -3.90
N GLU A 15 24.44 -3.15 -4.11
CA GLU A 15 25.03 -1.86 -4.52
C GLU A 15 24.38 -1.28 -5.78
N THR A 16 23.98 -2.16 -6.70
CA THR A 16 23.27 -1.78 -7.94
C THR A 16 21.93 -1.08 -7.71
N LEU A 17 21.30 -1.26 -6.55
CA LEU A 17 20.03 -0.63 -6.18
C LEU A 17 20.22 0.66 -5.37
N MET A 18 21.40 0.93 -4.85
CA MET A 18 21.66 2.10 -4.00
C MET A 18 21.27 3.43 -4.65
N PRO A 19 21.61 3.69 -5.94
CA PRO A 19 21.20 4.92 -6.60
C PRO A 19 19.68 5.09 -6.68
N ALA A 20 18.94 4.02 -7.00
CA ALA A 20 17.48 4.04 -7.07
C ALA A 20 16.83 4.26 -5.69
N VAL A 21 17.39 3.67 -4.64
CA VAL A 21 16.92 3.88 -3.26
C VAL A 21 17.18 5.31 -2.81
N ALA A 22 18.34 5.90 -3.15
CA ALA A 22 18.65 7.29 -2.82
C ALA A 22 17.74 8.28 -3.56
N GLU A 23 17.46 8.03 -4.85
CA GLU A 23 16.48 8.81 -5.63
C GLU A 23 15.09 8.77 -4.97
N LEU A 24 14.63 7.57 -4.60
CA LEU A 24 13.34 7.38 -3.94
C LEU A 24 13.27 8.09 -2.58
N GLU A 25 14.32 8.00 -1.76
CA GLU A 25 14.38 8.68 -0.46
C GLU A 25 14.24 10.19 -0.62
N THR A 26 14.99 10.78 -1.56
CA THR A 26 14.94 12.22 -1.84
C THR A 26 13.52 12.63 -2.27
N ALA A 27 12.96 11.95 -3.25
CA ALA A 27 11.61 12.24 -3.74
C ALA A 27 10.52 12.06 -2.67
N TYR A 28 10.67 11.08 -1.80
CA TYR A 28 9.75 10.88 -0.68
C TYR A 28 9.81 12.02 0.34
N LEU A 29 11.03 12.49 0.67
CA LEU A 29 11.20 13.61 1.59
C LEU A 29 10.64 14.92 1.02
N GLU A 30 10.85 15.16 -0.27
CA GLU A 30 10.30 16.32 -1.00
C GLU A 30 8.75 16.24 -1.03
N ALA A 31 8.21 15.08 -1.38
CA ALA A 31 6.76 14.85 -1.41
C ALA A 31 6.12 15.06 -0.03
N ARG A 32 6.76 14.59 1.04
CA ARG A 32 6.28 14.82 2.42
C ARG A 32 6.30 16.28 2.83
N ALA A 33 7.21 17.07 2.30
CA ALA A 33 7.29 18.51 2.57
C ALA A 33 6.31 19.33 1.73
N ASP A 34 5.72 18.75 0.69
CA ASP A 34 4.78 19.42 -0.21
C ASP A 34 3.33 19.20 0.23
N PRO A 35 2.63 20.24 0.72
CA PRO A 35 1.21 20.12 1.10
C PRO A 35 0.28 19.70 -0.06
N SER A 36 0.70 19.87 -1.31
CA SER A 36 -0.08 19.46 -2.47
C SER A 36 -0.12 17.94 -2.59
N PHE A 37 0.97 17.24 -2.24
CA PHE A 37 1.01 15.79 -2.20
C PHE A 37 0.05 15.21 -1.15
N GLU A 38 0.08 15.79 0.05
CA GLU A 38 -0.81 15.36 1.13
C GLU A 38 -2.28 15.57 0.79
N ARG A 39 -2.63 16.72 0.20
CA ARG A 39 -4.00 16.99 -0.24
C ARG A 39 -4.46 16.03 -1.33
N GLU A 40 -3.62 15.77 -2.33
CA GLU A 40 -3.94 14.85 -3.42
C GLU A 40 -4.11 13.42 -2.90
N LEU A 41 -3.16 12.92 -2.12
CA LEU A 41 -3.24 11.59 -1.51
C LEU A 41 -4.45 11.46 -0.59
N GLY A 42 -4.71 12.47 0.26
CA GLY A 42 -5.86 12.50 1.16
C GLY A 42 -7.20 12.50 0.41
N GLY A 43 -7.30 13.24 -0.69
CA GLY A 43 -8.46 13.23 -1.59
C GLY A 43 -8.69 11.84 -2.19
N LEU A 44 -7.66 11.24 -2.74
CA LEU A 44 -7.74 9.90 -3.33
C LEU A 44 -8.09 8.82 -2.30
N LEU A 45 -7.50 8.89 -1.11
CA LEU A 45 -7.84 7.96 -0.02
C LEU A 45 -9.30 8.08 0.40
N ARG A 46 -9.85 9.30 0.47
CA ARG A 46 -11.25 9.53 0.83
C ARG A 46 -12.21 9.14 -0.30
N ASP A 47 -11.99 9.69 -1.49
CA ASP A 47 -13.01 9.71 -2.54
C ASP A 47 -12.91 8.49 -3.46
N TRP A 48 -11.74 7.87 -3.58
CA TRP A 48 -11.50 6.71 -4.43
C TRP A 48 -11.29 5.41 -3.66
N VAL A 49 -10.59 5.43 -2.53
CA VAL A 49 -10.39 4.23 -1.69
C VAL A 49 -11.56 4.03 -0.73
N GLY A 50 -12.25 5.08 -0.31
CA GLY A 50 -13.37 5.02 0.64
C GLY A 50 -12.93 5.06 2.10
N ARG A 51 -11.89 5.85 2.42
CA ARG A 51 -11.43 6.00 3.80
C ARG A 51 -12.03 7.24 4.49
N PRO A 52 -12.21 7.18 5.82
CA PRO A 52 -11.99 6.03 6.70
C PRO A 52 -13.01 4.91 6.48
N THR A 53 -12.57 3.66 6.49
CA THR A 53 -13.49 2.52 6.42
C THR A 53 -14.34 2.43 7.70
N PRO A 54 -15.59 1.93 7.63
CA PRO A 54 -16.49 1.86 8.78
C PRO A 54 -15.96 0.99 9.91
N LEU A 55 -16.45 1.29 11.11
CA LEU A 55 -16.35 0.42 12.27
C LEU A 55 -17.75 -0.17 12.54
N THR A 56 -17.93 -1.45 12.27
CA THR A 56 -19.22 -2.14 12.34
C THR A 56 -19.34 -2.94 13.64
N ASP A 57 -20.45 -2.78 14.35
CA ASP A 57 -20.75 -3.60 15.52
C ASP A 57 -21.22 -5.01 15.06
N ALA A 58 -20.55 -6.04 15.57
CA ALA A 58 -20.82 -7.45 15.29
C ALA A 58 -21.43 -8.13 16.52
N SER A 59 -22.58 -7.66 17.00
CA SER A 59 -23.22 -8.10 18.23
C SER A 59 -23.52 -9.60 18.24
N ARG A 60 -23.96 -10.20 17.12
CA ARG A 60 -24.19 -11.64 17.02
C ARG A 60 -22.90 -12.45 17.19
N LEU A 61 -21.80 -11.99 16.60
CA LEU A 61 -20.49 -12.62 16.78
C LEU A 61 -20.03 -12.49 18.23
N ALA A 62 -20.19 -11.31 18.84
CA ALA A 62 -19.86 -11.08 20.24
C ALA A 62 -20.59 -12.08 21.15
N ALA A 63 -21.90 -12.25 20.96
CA ALA A 63 -22.70 -13.21 21.72
C ALA A 63 -22.23 -14.66 21.50
N ALA A 64 -21.93 -15.05 20.26
CA ALA A 64 -21.50 -16.41 19.94
C ALA A 64 -20.15 -16.80 20.58
N VAL A 65 -19.25 -15.82 20.81
CA VAL A 65 -17.92 -16.04 21.39
C VAL A 65 -17.82 -15.59 22.86
N GLY A 66 -18.95 -15.23 23.48
CA GLY A 66 -19.01 -14.85 24.90
C GLY A 66 -18.35 -13.50 25.21
N LEU A 67 -18.23 -12.61 24.24
CA LEU A 67 -17.67 -11.29 24.43
C LEU A 67 -18.76 -10.22 24.60
N ARG A 68 -18.48 -9.18 25.36
CA ARG A 68 -19.41 -8.07 25.56
C ARG A 68 -19.66 -7.29 24.27
N ARG A 69 -18.63 -7.13 23.46
CA ARG A 69 -18.70 -6.40 22.19
C ARG A 69 -17.58 -6.82 21.24
N VAL A 70 -17.89 -6.89 19.96
CA VAL A 70 -16.90 -7.07 18.88
C VAL A 70 -17.14 -5.96 17.85
N LEU A 71 -16.09 -5.22 17.53
CA LEU A 71 -16.11 -4.19 16.49
C LEU A 71 -15.20 -4.62 15.35
N LEU A 72 -15.72 -4.59 14.14
CA LEU A 72 -14.99 -4.93 12.92
C LEU A 72 -14.56 -3.65 12.21
N LYS A 73 -13.27 -3.43 12.08
CA LYS A 73 -12.71 -2.40 11.21
C LYS A 73 -12.77 -2.94 9.77
N ARG A 74 -13.66 -2.37 8.97
CA ARG A 74 -14.07 -2.93 7.68
C ARG A 74 -13.12 -2.57 6.54
N GLU A 75 -11.88 -3.05 6.61
CA GLU A 75 -10.88 -2.85 5.54
C GLU A 75 -11.23 -3.62 4.24
N ASP A 76 -12.14 -4.57 4.33
CA ASP A 76 -12.78 -5.26 3.19
C ASP A 76 -13.63 -4.33 2.32
N LEU A 77 -14.07 -3.19 2.85
CA LEU A 77 -14.82 -2.16 2.12
C LEU A 77 -13.94 -1.10 1.45
N ALA A 78 -12.63 -1.14 1.67
CA ALA A 78 -11.72 -0.33 0.89
C ALA A 78 -11.72 -0.80 -0.57
N HIS A 79 -11.47 0.12 -1.51
CA HIS A 79 -11.35 -0.23 -2.93
C HIS A 79 -10.35 -1.39 -3.12
N THR A 80 -10.63 -2.36 -3.96
CA THR A 80 -9.95 -3.66 -4.12
C THR A 80 -10.20 -4.69 -3.00
N GLY A 81 -11.03 -4.38 -2.01
CA GLY A 81 -11.44 -5.34 -0.97
C GLY A 81 -10.42 -5.61 0.13
N ALA A 82 -9.32 -4.84 0.21
CA ALA A 82 -8.28 -5.03 1.22
C ALA A 82 -7.46 -3.76 1.47
N HIS A 83 -6.65 -3.78 2.53
CA HIS A 83 -5.81 -2.66 2.96
C HIS A 83 -4.64 -2.31 2.02
N LYS A 84 -4.24 -3.21 1.13
CA LYS A 84 -3.07 -3.03 0.24
C LYS A 84 -3.17 -1.82 -0.68
N ILE A 85 -4.38 -1.43 -1.05
CA ILE A 85 -4.60 -0.26 -1.91
C ILE A 85 -4.09 1.04 -1.30
N ASN A 86 -4.12 1.19 0.03
CA ASN A 86 -3.61 2.40 0.70
C ASN A 86 -2.12 2.63 0.40
N ASN A 87 -1.33 1.57 0.53
CA ASN A 87 0.10 1.60 0.26
C ASN A 87 0.39 1.76 -1.25
N ALA A 88 -0.26 0.93 -2.08
CA ALA A 88 -0.06 0.95 -3.52
C ALA A 88 -0.41 2.31 -4.13
N LEU A 89 -1.48 2.95 -3.66
CA LEU A 89 -1.88 4.27 -4.12
C LEU A 89 -0.83 5.35 -3.82
N GLY A 90 -0.31 5.39 -2.58
CA GLY A 90 0.73 6.35 -2.20
C GLY A 90 2.02 6.15 -3.00
N GLN A 91 2.43 4.90 -3.20
CA GLN A 91 3.62 4.58 -4.01
C GLN A 91 3.42 4.93 -5.49
N ALA A 92 2.27 4.63 -6.07
CA ALA A 92 1.98 4.97 -7.47
C ALA A 92 1.90 6.49 -7.68
N LEU A 93 1.34 7.24 -6.74
CA LEU A 93 1.34 8.70 -6.77
C LEU A 93 2.76 9.27 -6.74
N LEU A 94 3.63 8.75 -5.86
CA LEU A 94 5.03 9.12 -5.80
C LEU A 94 5.78 8.77 -7.09
N THR A 95 5.54 7.57 -7.64
CA THR A 95 6.09 7.11 -8.92
C THR A 95 5.76 8.08 -10.05
N ARG A 96 4.50 8.52 -10.12
CA ARG A 96 4.06 9.52 -11.11
C ARG A 96 4.81 10.86 -10.93
N ARG A 97 4.98 11.31 -9.70
CA ARG A 97 5.72 12.55 -9.41
C ARG A 97 7.21 12.47 -9.78
N LEU A 98 7.80 11.29 -9.66
CA LEU A 98 9.16 11.00 -10.14
C LEU A 98 9.27 10.94 -11.68
N GLY A 99 8.17 11.10 -12.42
CA GLY A 99 8.15 10.96 -13.87
C GLY A 99 8.41 9.54 -14.38
N LYS A 100 8.33 8.55 -13.50
CA LYS A 100 8.43 7.14 -13.91
C LYS A 100 7.12 6.71 -14.58
N THR A 101 7.23 5.83 -15.56
CA THR A 101 6.09 5.41 -16.39
C THR A 101 5.61 4.00 -16.09
N ARG A 102 6.30 3.28 -15.20
CA ARG A 102 6.02 1.88 -14.91
C ARG A 102 6.29 1.54 -13.46
N VAL A 103 5.47 0.66 -12.90
CA VAL A 103 5.65 0.02 -11.61
C VAL A 103 5.80 -1.48 -11.75
N ILE A 104 6.50 -2.09 -10.80
CA ILE A 104 6.66 -3.54 -10.68
C ILE A 104 6.16 -3.94 -9.30
N ALA A 105 5.38 -5.01 -9.22
CA ALA A 105 4.98 -5.61 -7.96
C ALA A 105 5.34 -7.10 -7.92
N GLU A 106 5.80 -7.55 -6.78
CA GLU A 106 5.83 -8.95 -6.40
C GLU A 106 4.62 -9.20 -5.51
N THR A 107 3.94 -10.33 -5.68
CA THR A 107 2.77 -10.68 -4.87
C THR A 107 2.73 -12.18 -4.59
N GLY A 108 2.40 -12.53 -3.35
CA GLY A 108 2.10 -13.91 -2.95
C GLY A 108 0.65 -14.27 -3.27
N ALA A 109 -0.27 -14.00 -2.35
CA ALA A 109 -1.69 -14.33 -2.48
C ALA A 109 -2.47 -13.49 -3.53
N GLY A 110 -1.83 -12.56 -4.23
CA GLY A 110 -2.42 -11.76 -5.31
C GLY A 110 -2.87 -10.35 -4.91
N GLN A 111 -3.20 -10.08 -3.67
CA GLN A 111 -3.79 -8.81 -3.24
C GLN A 111 -2.88 -7.59 -3.49
N HIS A 112 -1.58 -7.72 -3.30
CA HIS A 112 -0.65 -6.62 -3.61
C HIS A 112 -0.58 -6.35 -5.11
N GLY A 113 -0.59 -7.40 -5.93
CA GLY A 113 -0.63 -7.27 -7.39
C GLY A 113 -1.89 -6.57 -7.87
N VAL A 114 -3.07 -6.97 -7.36
CA VAL A 114 -4.35 -6.30 -7.67
C VAL A 114 -4.32 -4.82 -7.30
N ALA A 115 -3.90 -4.51 -6.07
CA ALA A 115 -3.82 -3.13 -5.60
C ALA A 115 -2.85 -2.28 -6.44
N THR A 116 -1.68 -2.82 -6.78
CA THR A 116 -0.68 -2.11 -7.60
C THR A 116 -1.19 -1.90 -9.02
N ALA A 117 -1.78 -2.91 -9.66
CA ALA A 117 -2.34 -2.78 -11.00
C ALA A 117 -3.49 -1.76 -11.04
N THR A 118 -4.34 -1.75 -10.01
CA THR A 118 -5.46 -0.80 -9.90
C THR A 118 -4.95 0.64 -9.71
N ALA A 119 -3.96 0.86 -8.84
CA ALA A 119 -3.35 2.17 -8.65
C ALA A 119 -2.58 2.63 -9.90
N ALA A 120 -1.89 1.72 -10.58
CA ALA A 120 -1.20 2.00 -11.84
C ALA A 120 -2.18 2.43 -12.93
N ALA A 121 -3.30 1.73 -13.07
CA ALA A 121 -4.35 2.08 -14.04
C ALA A 121 -4.94 3.48 -13.79
N LEU A 122 -5.15 3.84 -12.52
CA LEU A 122 -5.62 5.18 -12.14
C LEU A 122 -4.68 6.29 -12.66
N PHE A 123 -3.38 6.06 -12.61
CA PHE A 123 -2.38 7.07 -13.00
C PHE A 123 -1.82 6.90 -14.42
N GLY A 124 -2.34 5.95 -15.20
CA GLY A 124 -1.85 5.67 -16.55
C GLY A 124 -0.43 5.09 -16.58
N LEU A 125 -0.02 4.39 -15.51
CA LEU A 125 1.29 3.73 -15.41
C LEU A 125 1.23 2.31 -15.96
N GLY A 126 2.28 1.89 -16.65
CA GLY A 126 2.50 0.47 -16.94
C GLY A 126 2.67 -0.34 -15.64
N CYS A 127 2.15 -1.57 -15.60
CA CYS A 127 2.29 -2.42 -14.42
C CYS A 127 2.72 -3.84 -14.83
N ILE A 128 3.74 -4.35 -14.13
CA ILE A 128 4.15 -5.76 -14.24
C ILE A 128 4.02 -6.38 -12.86
N VAL A 129 3.31 -7.51 -12.79
CA VAL A 129 3.11 -8.25 -11.55
C VAL A 129 3.81 -9.60 -11.67
N TYR A 130 4.74 -9.86 -10.74
CA TYR A 130 5.38 -11.14 -10.58
C TYR A 130 4.73 -11.94 -9.46
N MET A 131 4.37 -13.19 -9.75
CA MET A 131 3.75 -14.09 -8.79
C MET A 131 4.45 -15.45 -8.86
N GLY A 132 4.78 -16.03 -7.70
CA GLY A 132 5.34 -17.36 -7.64
C GLY A 132 4.32 -18.43 -8.07
N ALA A 133 4.74 -19.40 -8.86
CA ALA A 133 3.86 -20.44 -9.39
C ALA A 133 3.26 -21.36 -8.30
N GLU A 134 3.88 -21.44 -7.12
CA GLU A 134 3.49 -22.37 -6.04
C GLU A 134 2.77 -21.73 -4.87
N ILE A 135 2.60 -20.41 -4.86
CA ILE A 135 2.09 -19.65 -3.69
C ILE A 135 0.62 -19.94 -3.36
N GLY A 136 -0.13 -20.59 -4.20
CA GLY A 136 -1.53 -20.97 -3.91
C GLY A 136 -1.75 -22.32 -3.24
N ARG A 137 -0.72 -23.14 -3.08
CA ARG A 137 -0.83 -24.53 -2.65
C ARG A 137 -0.52 -24.80 -1.16
N ALA A 138 -0.04 -23.80 -0.45
CA ALA A 138 0.43 -23.97 0.93
C ALA A 138 -0.68 -23.88 2.00
N HIS A 139 -1.93 -23.69 1.62
CA HIS A 139 -3.04 -23.45 2.53
C HIS A 139 -4.27 -24.33 2.22
N VAL A 140 -4.04 -25.58 1.85
CA VAL A 140 -5.09 -26.59 1.81
C VAL A 140 -4.89 -27.58 2.95
#